data_ea8c7bfa428138a259d9cae63353a303
#
_entry.id   ea8c7bfa428138a259d9cae63353a303
#
_cell.length_a   1.000
_cell.length_b   1.000
_cell.length_c   1.000
_cell.angle_alpha   90.00
_cell.angle_beta   90.00
_cell.angle_gamma   90.00
#
_symmetry.space_group_name_H-M   'P 1'
#
loop_
_entity.id
_entity.type
_entity.pdbx_description
1 polymer ?
#
loop_
_entity_poly.entity_id
_entity_poly.type
_entity_poly.pdbx_seq_one_letter_code
_entity_poly.pdbx_strand_id
1 'polypeptide(L)'
;MDEKQVLCACSAYDQKFYLNPRYDSLPTGVKEELKILSVMLTTDVGGVFTMEFEEDGTLYLSTTAKENDFSYDEIGSYLKIKQLRQEHGELLEGLEEYYRSFFL
;
A
#
# COMPACT_ATOMS: atom_id res chain seq x y z
N MET A 1 -0.27 9.89 -11.98
CA MET A 1 -0.75 9.56 -10.63
C MET A 1 -0.83 10.84 -9.80
N ASP A 2 -1.95 11.09 -9.16
CA ASP A 2 -2.09 12.23 -8.26
C ASP A 2 -1.47 11.87 -6.90
N GLU A 3 -0.42 12.57 -6.50
CA GLU A 3 0.26 12.33 -5.23
C GLU A 3 -0.68 12.43 -4.03
N LYS A 4 -1.72 13.25 -4.11
CA LYS A 4 -2.70 13.41 -3.03
C LYS A 4 -3.49 12.13 -2.76
N GLN A 5 -3.61 11.26 -3.73
CA GLN A 5 -4.36 10.01 -3.62
C GLN A 5 -3.50 8.86 -3.10
N VAL A 6 -2.18 8.98 -3.11
CA VAL A 6 -1.30 7.96 -2.54
C VAL A 6 -1.46 7.96 -1.03
N LEU A 7 -1.81 6.80 -0.47
CA LEU A 7 -1.89 6.61 0.98
C LEU A 7 -0.50 6.32 1.55
N CYS A 8 0.16 5.31 1.03
CA CYS A 8 1.49 4.93 1.46
C CYS A 8 2.23 4.19 0.34
N ALA A 9 3.54 4.11 0.49
CA ALA A 9 4.40 3.38 -0.43
C ALA A 9 5.60 2.81 0.33
N CYS A 10 6.13 1.70 -0.16
CA CYS A 10 7.30 1.07 0.43
C CYS A 10 8.23 0.59 -0.69
N SER A 11 9.50 0.97 -0.60
CA SER A 11 10.50 0.62 -1.60
C SER A 11 11.52 -0.35 -1.04
N ALA A 12 11.64 -1.53 -1.66
CA ALA A 12 12.71 -2.47 -1.33
C ALA A 12 14.07 -1.93 -1.75
N TYR A 13 14.12 -1.09 -2.78
CA TYR A 13 15.38 -0.51 -3.29
C TYR A 13 15.99 0.46 -2.29
N ASP A 14 15.14 1.34 -1.71
CA ASP A 14 15.59 2.37 -0.77
C ASP A 14 15.42 1.93 0.68
N GLN A 15 14.78 0.80 0.91
CA GLN A 15 14.43 0.30 2.25
C GLN A 15 13.72 1.37 3.07
N LYS A 16 12.72 2.03 2.46
CA LYS A 16 11.96 3.11 3.07
C LYS A 16 10.48 2.91 2.92
N PHE A 17 9.77 3.31 3.97
CA PHE A 17 8.30 3.38 3.99
C PHE A 17 7.88 4.84 4.04
N TYR A 18 6.91 5.19 3.19
CA TYR A 18 6.34 6.53 3.12
C TYR A 18 4.85 6.46 3.46
N LEU A 19 4.43 7.28 4.41
CA LEU A 19 3.02 7.52 4.70
C LEU A 19 2.71 8.97 4.33
N ASN A 20 1.69 9.18 3.48
CA ASN A 20 1.33 10.52 3.04
C ASN A 20 0.82 11.36 4.22
N PRO A 21 1.43 12.52 4.51
CA PRO A 21 1.01 13.38 5.62
C PRO A 21 -0.44 13.83 5.54
N ARG A 22 -1.04 13.83 4.36
CA ARG A 22 -2.46 14.14 4.15
C ARG A 22 -3.37 13.26 5.03
N TYR A 23 -2.93 12.03 5.31
CA TYR A 23 -3.71 11.05 6.07
C TYR A 23 -3.18 10.86 7.49
N ASP A 24 -2.52 11.88 8.02
CA ASP A 24 -1.90 11.80 9.35
C ASP A 24 -2.92 11.65 10.49
N SER A 25 -4.20 11.94 10.22
CA SER A 25 -5.28 11.76 11.19
C SER A 25 -5.67 10.31 11.44
N LEU A 26 -5.14 9.37 10.66
CA LEU A 26 -5.36 7.95 10.92
C LEU A 26 -4.83 7.56 12.29
N PRO A 27 -5.49 6.60 12.98
CA PRO A 27 -4.98 6.10 14.26
C PRO A 27 -3.57 5.53 14.14
N THR A 28 -2.79 5.70 15.19
CA THR A 28 -1.40 5.22 15.23
C THR A 28 -1.30 3.72 14.93
N GLY A 29 -2.20 2.91 15.48
CA GLY A 29 -2.21 1.47 15.23
C GLY A 29 -2.43 1.12 13.77
N VAL A 30 -3.28 1.88 13.07
CA VAL A 30 -3.51 1.69 11.63
C VAL A 30 -2.26 2.05 10.84
N LYS A 31 -1.61 3.16 11.18
CA LYS A 31 -0.36 3.58 10.52
C LYS A 31 0.74 2.54 10.68
N GLU A 32 0.88 1.98 11.88
CA GLU A 32 1.87 0.93 12.15
C GLU A 32 1.56 -0.34 11.37
N GLU A 33 0.29 -0.74 11.30
CA GLU A 33 -0.12 -1.92 10.54
C GLU A 33 0.17 -1.76 9.05
N LEU A 34 -0.12 -0.59 8.49
CA LEU A 34 0.21 -0.28 7.09
C LEU A 34 1.71 -0.43 6.82
N LYS A 35 2.53 0.06 7.74
CA LYS A 35 3.98 -0.04 7.61
C LYS A 35 4.43 -1.51 7.66
N ILE A 36 3.95 -2.27 8.62
CA ILE A 36 4.33 -3.67 8.80
C ILE A 36 3.94 -4.48 7.55
N LEU A 37 2.71 -4.35 7.08
CA LEU A 37 2.23 -5.08 5.92
C LEU A 37 3.02 -4.73 4.66
N SER A 38 3.29 -3.44 4.46
CA SER A 38 4.04 -2.97 3.29
C SER A 38 5.48 -3.45 3.30
N VAL A 39 6.15 -3.38 4.45
CA VAL A 39 7.54 -3.83 4.60
C VAL A 39 7.63 -5.34 4.40
N MET A 40 6.71 -6.11 4.98
CA MET A 40 6.70 -7.57 4.82
C MET A 40 6.50 -7.96 3.36
N LEU A 41 5.59 -7.30 2.66
CA LEU A 41 5.32 -7.60 1.25
C LEU A 41 6.57 -7.33 0.40
N THR A 42 7.19 -6.16 0.53
CA THR A 42 8.36 -5.81 -0.27
C THR A 42 9.60 -6.62 0.10
N THR A 43 9.70 -7.06 1.35
CA THR A 43 10.76 -7.98 1.77
C THR A 43 10.64 -9.31 1.04
N ASP A 44 9.41 -9.79 0.86
CA ASP A 44 9.17 -11.08 0.20
C ASP A 44 9.30 -11.02 -1.32
N VAL A 45 8.81 -9.98 -1.96
CA VAL A 45 8.70 -9.94 -3.42
C VAL A 45 9.59 -8.91 -4.11
N GLY A 46 10.13 -7.95 -3.36
CA GLY A 46 10.94 -6.87 -3.91
C GLY A 46 10.09 -5.74 -4.52
N GLY A 47 10.74 -4.84 -5.24
CA GLY A 47 10.07 -3.76 -5.93
C GLY A 47 9.59 -2.62 -5.05
N VAL A 48 8.58 -1.91 -5.53
CA VAL A 48 7.91 -0.83 -4.82
C VAL A 48 6.42 -1.17 -4.70
N PHE A 49 5.92 -1.19 -3.47
CA PHE A 49 4.52 -1.42 -3.18
C PHE A 49 3.85 -0.09 -2.87
N THR A 50 2.67 0.15 -3.47
CA THR A 50 1.93 1.39 -3.30
C THR A 50 0.46 1.08 -3.00
N MET A 51 -0.09 1.80 -2.03
CA MET A 51 -1.53 1.86 -1.80
C MET A 51 -2.01 3.26 -2.14
N GLU A 52 -3.02 3.36 -3.00
CA GLU A 52 -3.58 4.66 -3.39
C GLU A 52 -5.10 4.58 -3.51
N PHE A 53 -5.76 5.71 -3.29
CA PHE A 53 -7.20 5.80 -3.44
C PHE A 53 -7.56 6.21 -4.86
N GLU A 54 -8.56 5.54 -5.43
CA GLU A 54 -9.16 5.96 -6.69
C GLU A 54 -10.14 7.11 -6.42
N GLU A 55 -10.65 7.71 -7.48
CA GLU A 55 -11.56 8.87 -7.35
C GLU A 55 -12.80 8.57 -6.52
N ASP A 56 -13.30 7.34 -6.58
CA ASP A 56 -14.49 6.91 -5.83
C ASP A 56 -14.16 6.44 -4.40
N GLY A 57 -12.90 6.52 -3.99
CA GLY A 57 -12.45 6.08 -2.68
C GLY A 57 -12.04 4.62 -2.59
N THR A 58 -12.12 3.87 -3.67
CA THR A 58 -11.65 2.49 -3.69
C THR A 58 -10.13 2.45 -3.54
N LEU A 59 -9.64 1.57 -2.67
CA LEU A 59 -8.20 1.46 -2.41
C LEU A 59 -7.57 0.50 -3.42
N TYR A 60 -6.59 1.00 -4.14
CA TYR A 60 -5.86 0.26 -5.15
C TYR A 60 -4.47 -0.10 -4.64
N LEU A 61 -4.12 -1.37 -4.70
CA LEU A 61 -2.82 -1.89 -4.28
C LEU A 61 -2.05 -2.34 -5.52
N SER A 62 -0.82 -1.88 -5.64
CA SER A 62 0.01 -2.22 -6.79
C SER A 62 1.48 -2.37 -6.41
N THR A 63 2.20 -3.12 -7.23
CA THR A 63 3.65 -3.24 -7.15
C THR A 63 4.25 -2.90 -8.50
N THR A 64 5.42 -2.27 -8.46
CA THR A 64 6.22 -1.98 -9.65
C THR A 64 7.66 -2.37 -9.37
N ALA A 65 8.44 -2.57 -10.42
CA ALA A 65 9.85 -2.89 -10.29
C ALA A 65 10.65 -2.11 -11.32
N LYS A 66 11.94 -1.89 -11.01
CA LYS A 66 12.87 -1.28 -11.96
C LYS A 66 13.05 -2.21 -13.14
N GLU A 67 13.32 -1.63 -14.31
CA GLU A 67 13.66 -2.39 -15.50
C GLU A 67 14.88 -3.27 -15.20
N ASN A 68 14.84 -4.52 -15.66
CA ASN A 68 15.92 -5.50 -15.46
C ASN A 68 16.15 -5.93 -14.00
N ASP A 69 15.14 -5.75 -13.13
CA ASP A 69 15.24 -6.29 -11.78
C ASP A 69 14.79 -7.76 -11.79
N PHE A 70 15.76 -8.66 -11.89
CA PHE A 70 15.49 -10.11 -11.95
C PHE A 70 15.19 -10.72 -10.58
N SER A 71 15.39 -9.97 -9.50
CA SER A 71 15.05 -10.45 -8.17
C SER A 71 13.61 -10.12 -7.76
N TYR A 72 12.91 -9.31 -8.56
CA TYR A 72 11.51 -9.01 -8.31
C TYR A 72 10.63 -10.20 -8.69
N ASP A 73 9.77 -10.61 -7.75
CA ASP A 73 8.87 -11.75 -7.94
C ASP A 73 7.46 -11.25 -8.33
N GLU A 74 7.21 -11.17 -9.63
CA GLU A 74 5.94 -10.68 -10.16
C GLU A 74 4.76 -11.57 -9.78
N ILE A 75 4.92 -12.87 -9.88
CA ILE A 75 3.87 -13.83 -9.52
C ILE A 75 3.62 -13.80 -8.02
N GLY A 76 4.69 -13.81 -7.23
CA GLY A 76 4.60 -13.72 -5.77
C GLY A 76 3.94 -12.43 -5.33
N SER A 77 4.23 -11.32 -6.00
CA SER A 77 3.62 -10.02 -5.74
C SER A 77 2.09 -10.08 -5.90
N TYR A 78 1.62 -10.65 -7.00
CA TYR A 78 0.19 -10.83 -7.26
C TYR A 78 -0.47 -11.66 -6.14
N LEU A 79 0.16 -12.78 -5.77
CA LEU A 79 -0.37 -13.68 -4.75
C LEU A 79 -0.38 -13.02 -3.36
N LYS A 80 0.65 -12.28 -3.03
CA LYS A 80 0.74 -11.57 -1.74
C LYS A 80 -0.32 -10.46 -1.62
N ILE A 81 -0.55 -9.71 -2.68
CA ILE A 81 -1.61 -8.69 -2.68
C ILE A 81 -2.98 -9.35 -2.51
N LYS A 82 -3.23 -10.45 -3.20
CA LYS A 82 -4.47 -11.19 -3.05
C LYS A 82 -4.66 -11.69 -1.63
N GLN A 83 -3.61 -12.24 -1.03
CA GLN A 83 -3.62 -12.71 0.35
C GLN A 83 -3.89 -11.55 1.33
N LEU A 84 -3.25 -10.41 1.11
CA LEU A 84 -3.43 -9.23 1.94
C LEU A 84 -4.90 -8.77 1.91
N ARG A 85 -5.52 -8.74 0.73
CA ARG A 85 -6.93 -8.39 0.60
C ARG A 85 -7.84 -9.37 1.32
N GLN A 86 -7.52 -10.65 1.32
CA GLN A 86 -8.30 -11.68 2.01
C GLN A 86 -8.14 -11.61 3.52
N GLU A 87 -6.91 -11.44 4.01
CA GLU A 87 -6.61 -11.46 5.44
C GLU A 87 -6.89 -10.14 6.16
N HIS A 88 -6.79 -9.02 5.44
CA HIS A 88 -6.92 -7.68 6.00
C HIS A 88 -8.05 -6.87 5.36
N GLY A 89 -9.11 -7.56 4.92
CA GLY A 89 -10.26 -6.91 4.28
C GLY A 89 -10.90 -5.83 5.14
N GLU A 90 -11.01 -6.06 6.45
CA GLU A 90 -11.60 -5.08 7.37
C GLU A 90 -10.77 -3.80 7.43
N LEU A 91 -9.44 -3.94 7.47
CA LEU A 91 -8.53 -2.79 7.45
C LEU A 91 -8.72 -1.98 6.16
N LEU A 92 -8.73 -2.67 5.02
CA LEU A 92 -8.86 -2.01 3.72
C LEU A 92 -10.22 -1.31 3.57
N GLU A 93 -11.30 -1.96 3.99
CA GLU A 93 -12.65 -1.37 3.97
C GLU A 93 -12.72 -0.14 4.88
N GLY A 94 -12.12 -0.22 6.05
CA GLY A 94 -12.05 0.90 6.99
C GLY A 94 -11.32 2.10 6.41
N LEU A 95 -10.22 1.85 5.68
CA LEU A 95 -9.47 2.91 5.00
C LEU A 95 -10.29 3.56 3.89
N GLU A 96 -11.06 2.77 3.13
CA GLU A 96 -11.94 3.29 2.09
C GLU A 96 -13.04 4.16 2.68
N GLU A 97 -13.66 3.73 3.78
CA GLU A 97 -14.67 4.52 4.49
C GLU A 97 -14.08 5.81 5.04
N TYR A 98 -12.89 5.75 5.61
CA TYR A 98 -12.18 6.92 6.10
C TYR A 98 -11.98 7.94 4.96
N TYR A 99 -11.52 7.50 3.81
CA TYR A 99 -11.30 8.40 2.68
C TYR A 99 -12.61 9.02 2.20
N ARG A 100 -13.66 8.22 2.04
CA ARG A 100 -14.97 8.72 1.62
C ARG A 100 -15.57 9.71 2.61
N SER A 101 -15.36 9.49 3.89
CA SER A 101 -15.91 10.35 4.94
C SER A 101 -15.21 11.70 5.02
N PHE A 102 -13.91 11.75 4.78
CA PHE A 102 -13.10 12.95 5.02
C PHE A 102 -12.64 13.66 3.74
N PHE A 103 -12.65 13.00 2.60
CA PHE A 103 -12.06 13.55 1.37
C PHE A 103 -13.01 13.54 0.16
N LEU A 104 -14.18 12.97 0.28
CA LEU A 104 -15.18 12.97 -0.79
C LEU A 104 -16.44 13.75 -0.40
#